data_5ca1d42344b8c570b9594f69951ef94f
#
_entry.id   5ca1d42344b8c570b9594f69951ef94f
#
_cell.length_a   1.000
_cell.length_b   1.000
_cell.length_c   1.000
_cell.angle_alpha   90.00
_cell.angle_beta   90.00
_cell.angle_gamma   90.00
#
_symmetry.space_group_name_H-M   'P 1'
#
loop_
_entity.id
_entity.type
_entity.pdbx_description
1 polymer ?
#
loop_
_entity_poly.entity_id
_entity_poly.type
_entity_poly.pdbx_seq_one_letter_code
_entity_poly.pdbx_strand_id
1 'polypeptide(L)'
;MRLHLKRWLFLLHRWLGIALCLFFALWFVSGMVMMYVGYPKLTEAERLRHLPPLDGSAALLAPAEALRAAGIDGPLKDLRLHAGSAGRASYLATPEGQRQPVAIDAASGQVSSATSEAKALASARAFAGDGTGLHYLGTVDEDAFSHSRALDIHRPLHRVQLDDAQGTLLYISGRTAEVVRDATRTERGWNYLGAWLHWLYMFRGNAFDGAWADIVNVLSLVGIAVAITGTVVGVIRWRFRQPYRSGRRTPYPGRAMRWHHVAGLLFALTTLAWIFSGLMSMNPWRLFDTGTPPLYMARWQQGPLRLTGNDATPQSLIAAAGGPVRELRWLRTAGRTEVLAQPAAGTPLVLDSASAAPAAHSREALLARAAVLIDAPVLRSEWLTAHDLYWYERAEHTMMGGHDKPLPVLRVVFGDAAASWVHIDPHTGQVLGRLDGTQRLKRWLFAMLHSWDWLPLLQRRPLWDALLLAFSLGGLLMSATGVLIGVRRLRRKRSHRAQTPASAKAGAYG
;
A
#
# COMPACT_ATOMS: atom_id res chain seq x y z
N MET A 1 -3.36 39.93 -29.32
CA MET A 1 -3.20 38.55 -28.87
C MET A 1 -2.54 38.41 -27.49
N ARG A 2 -1.37 39.00 -27.22
CA ARG A 2 -0.64 38.89 -25.91
C ARG A 2 -1.42 39.39 -24.67
N LEU A 3 -2.22 40.48 -24.78
CA LEU A 3 -3.00 41.02 -23.65
C LEU A 3 -4.18 40.12 -23.25
N HIS A 4 -4.85 39.48 -24.22
CA HIS A 4 -5.94 38.53 -23.94
C HIS A 4 -5.42 37.26 -23.24
N LEU A 5 -4.28 36.74 -23.66
CA LEU A 5 -3.67 35.54 -23.04
C LEU A 5 -3.31 35.79 -21.56
N LYS A 6 -2.69 36.95 -21.25
CA LYS A 6 -2.42 37.35 -19.86
C LYS A 6 -3.71 37.42 -19.02
N ARG A 7 -4.77 38.03 -19.54
CA ARG A 7 -6.05 38.13 -18.83
C ARG A 7 -6.63 36.75 -18.51
N TRP A 8 -6.63 35.84 -19.47
CA TRP A 8 -7.11 34.45 -19.28
C TRP A 8 -6.26 33.71 -18.27
N LEU A 9 -4.95 33.82 -18.30
CA LEU A 9 -4.05 33.23 -17.34
C LEU A 9 -4.38 33.63 -15.89
N PHE A 10 -4.57 34.94 -15.65
CA PHE A 10 -4.95 35.44 -14.32
C PHE A 10 -6.35 35.01 -13.90
N LEU A 11 -7.30 34.90 -14.83
CA LEU A 11 -8.65 34.48 -14.54
C LEU A 11 -8.68 32.98 -14.22
N LEU A 12 -7.98 32.17 -15.00
CA LEU A 12 -7.88 30.73 -14.82
C LEU A 12 -7.28 30.37 -13.45
N HIS A 13 -6.08 30.90 -13.16
CA HIS A 13 -5.46 30.69 -11.85
C HIS A 13 -6.37 31.14 -10.70
N ARG A 14 -7.04 32.28 -10.84
CA ARG A 14 -7.93 32.77 -9.80
C ARG A 14 -9.10 31.86 -9.51
N TRP A 15 -9.86 31.46 -10.54
CA TRP A 15 -11.09 30.73 -10.32
C TRP A 15 -10.86 29.27 -10.01
N LEU A 16 -9.92 28.61 -10.69
CA LEU A 16 -9.51 27.27 -10.35
C LEU A 16 -8.83 27.21 -8.98
N GLY A 17 -8.00 28.22 -8.65
CA GLY A 17 -7.39 28.34 -7.34
C GLY A 17 -8.43 28.48 -6.22
N ILE A 18 -9.48 29.29 -6.40
CA ILE A 18 -10.59 29.41 -5.42
C ILE A 18 -11.32 28.07 -5.26
N ALA A 19 -11.51 27.32 -6.33
CA ALA A 19 -12.18 26.03 -6.28
C ALA A 19 -11.32 24.96 -5.57
N LEU A 20 -10.00 24.95 -5.77
CA LEU A 20 -9.14 23.88 -5.34
C LEU A 20 -8.26 24.17 -4.11
N CYS A 21 -8.15 25.43 -3.66
CA CYS A 21 -7.23 25.77 -2.56
C CYS A 21 -7.55 25.03 -1.25
N LEU A 22 -8.81 24.69 -0.99
CA LEU A 22 -9.20 23.87 0.16
C LEU A 22 -8.68 22.44 0.00
N PHE A 23 -8.83 21.83 -1.17
CA PHE A 23 -8.29 20.49 -1.44
C PHE A 23 -6.77 20.45 -1.27
N PHE A 24 -6.06 21.45 -1.74
CA PHE A 24 -4.62 21.55 -1.52
C PHE A 24 -4.26 21.64 -0.04
N ALA A 25 -4.98 22.46 0.73
CA ALA A 25 -4.75 22.54 2.17
C ALA A 25 -4.97 21.18 2.85
N LEU A 26 -6.05 20.47 2.49
CA LEU A 26 -6.35 19.14 3.00
C LEU A 26 -5.29 18.12 2.57
N TRP A 27 -4.82 18.13 1.33
CA TRP A 27 -3.78 17.24 0.87
C TRP A 27 -2.44 17.46 1.57
N PHE A 28 -2.03 18.70 1.84
CA PHE A 28 -0.83 18.95 2.62
C PHE A 28 -0.95 18.46 4.06
N VAL A 29 -2.09 18.72 4.73
CA VAL A 29 -2.31 18.23 6.11
C VAL A 29 -2.34 16.71 6.15
N SER A 30 -3.11 16.08 5.28
CA SER A 30 -3.24 14.62 5.24
C SER A 30 -1.93 13.93 4.83
N GLY A 31 -1.16 14.54 3.94
CA GLY A 31 0.17 14.06 3.56
C GLY A 31 1.16 14.04 4.75
N MET A 32 1.16 15.10 5.58
CA MET A 32 1.97 15.12 6.80
C MET A 32 1.57 14.00 7.78
N VAL A 33 0.27 13.73 7.93
CA VAL A 33 -0.20 12.61 8.76
C VAL A 33 0.30 11.28 8.21
N MET A 34 0.19 11.06 6.90
CA MET A 34 0.58 9.82 6.24
C MET A 34 2.09 9.53 6.26
N MET A 35 2.93 10.52 6.59
CA MET A 35 4.36 10.29 6.84
C MET A 35 4.58 9.36 8.05
N TYR A 36 3.66 9.39 9.03
CA TYR A 36 3.80 8.72 10.32
C TYR A 36 2.76 7.65 10.57
N VAL A 37 1.59 7.79 9.98
CA VAL A 37 0.47 6.84 10.15
C VAL A 37 -0.01 6.40 8.77
N GLY A 38 0.28 5.15 8.44
CA GLY A 38 -0.19 4.51 7.21
C GLY A 38 -1.66 4.12 7.29
N TYR A 39 -2.17 3.59 6.17
CA TYR A 39 -3.47 2.91 6.18
C TYR A 39 -3.37 1.64 7.02
N PRO A 40 -4.35 1.34 7.89
CA PRO A 40 -4.30 0.15 8.75
C PRO A 40 -4.01 -1.13 7.97
N LYS A 41 -3.10 -1.93 8.46
CA LYS A 41 -2.71 -3.21 7.86
C LYS A 41 -2.10 -4.13 8.91
N LEU A 42 -2.35 -5.42 8.78
CA LEU A 42 -1.62 -6.45 9.50
C LEU A 42 -0.42 -6.85 8.65
N THR A 43 0.79 -6.61 9.16
CA THR A 43 2.02 -7.04 8.49
C THR A 43 2.24 -8.54 8.71
N GLU A 44 3.03 -9.18 7.83
CA GLU A 44 3.34 -10.59 7.97
C GLU A 44 4.09 -10.87 9.28
N ALA A 45 5.00 -9.99 9.68
CA ALA A 45 5.72 -10.11 10.95
C ALA A 45 4.78 -10.00 12.16
N GLU A 46 3.78 -9.13 12.13
CA GLU A 46 2.74 -9.05 13.17
C GLU A 46 1.87 -10.29 13.18
N ARG A 47 1.42 -10.74 12.02
CA ARG A 47 0.63 -11.96 11.89
C ARG A 47 1.35 -13.15 12.53
N LEU A 48 2.61 -13.38 12.18
CA LEU A 48 3.41 -14.48 12.73
C LEU A 48 3.62 -14.36 14.25
N ARG A 49 3.84 -13.16 14.77
CA ARG A 49 3.99 -12.93 16.22
C ARG A 49 2.73 -13.31 17.00
N HIS A 50 1.55 -13.03 16.44
CA HIS A 50 0.27 -13.32 17.07
C HIS A 50 -0.29 -14.73 16.81
N LEU A 51 0.27 -15.47 15.85
CA LEU A 51 -0.11 -16.87 15.67
C LEU A 51 0.29 -17.71 16.90
N PRO A 52 -0.59 -18.56 17.44
CA PRO A 52 -0.19 -19.56 18.41
C PRO A 52 0.89 -20.50 17.84
N PRO A 53 1.84 -21.00 18.65
CA PRO A 53 2.75 -22.03 18.20
C PRO A 53 2.00 -23.30 17.80
N LEU A 54 2.49 -23.95 16.76
CA LEU A 54 2.00 -25.30 16.40
C LEU A 54 2.43 -26.30 17.48
N ASP A 55 1.48 -27.10 17.91
CA ASP A 55 1.75 -28.18 18.88
C ASP A 55 2.29 -29.42 18.14
N GLY A 56 3.57 -29.72 18.31
CA GLY A 56 4.22 -30.87 17.73
C GLY A 56 3.75 -32.23 18.31
N SER A 57 3.06 -32.20 19.46
CA SER A 57 2.48 -33.42 20.07
C SER A 57 1.05 -33.74 19.60
N ALA A 58 0.38 -32.73 18.95
CA ALA A 58 -0.97 -32.92 18.46
C ALA A 58 -1.04 -33.96 17.33
N ALA A 59 -2.11 -34.75 17.33
CA ALA A 59 -2.38 -35.72 16.24
C ALA A 59 -2.90 -34.95 15.00
N LEU A 60 -1.98 -34.47 14.17
CA LEU A 60 -2.28 -33.80 12.91
C LEU A 60 -2.12 -34.77 11.75
N LEU A 61 -3.08 -34.72 10.81
CA LEU A 61 -2.99 -35.48 9.56
C LEU A 61 -1.81 -35.01 8.72
N ALA A 62 -1.19 -35.93 7.99
CA ALA A 62 -0.22 -35.52 6.96
C ALA A 62 -0.90 -34.68 5.90
N PRO A 63 -0.17 -33.72 5.27
CA PRO A 63 -0.80 -32.75 4.36
C PRO A 63 -1.53 -33.42 3.19
N ALA A 64 -0.97 -34.45 2.59
CA ALA A 64 -1.63 -35.18 1.50
C ALA A 64 -2.91 -35.95 1.98
N GLU A 65 -2.93 -36.41 3.21
CA GLU A 65 -4.08 -37.07 3.81
C GLU A 65 -5.20 -36.06 4.10
N ALA A 66 -4.87 -34.91 4.71
CA ALA A 66 -5.83 -33.85 4.98
C ALA A 66 -6.46 -33.32 3.68
N LEU A 67 -5.65 -33.10 2.64
CA LEU A 67 -6.14 -32.67 1.33
C LEU A 67 -7.09 -33.70 0.70
N ARG A 68 -6.74 -34.95 0.74
CA ARG A 68 -7.59 -36.06 0.22
C ARG A 68 -8.91 -36.13 0.99
N ALA A 69 -8.88 -36.06 2.32
CA ALA A 69 -10.09 -36.02 3.14
C ALA A 69 -11.00 -34.84 2.83
N ALA A 70 -10.39 -33.70 2.44
CA ALA A 70 -11.11 -32.52 1.99
C ALA A 70 -11.57 -32.57 0.52
N GLY A 71 -11.30 -33.65 -0.23
CA GLY A 71 -11.63 -33.76 -1.65
C GLY A 71 -10.77 -32.89 -2.58
N ILE A 72 -9.54 -32.56 -2.18
CA ILE A 72 -8.61 -31.73 -2.96
C ILE A 72 -7.48 -32.62 -3.49
N ASP A 73 -7.65 -33.15 -4.70
CA ASP A 73 -6.69 -34.06 -5.35
C ASP A 73 -5.80 -33.37 -6.39
N GLY A 74 -6.05 -32.09 -6.66
CA GLY A 74 -5.37 -31.30 -7.68
C GLY A 74 -4.07 -30.64 -7.21
N PRO A 75 -3.36 -29.98 -8.13
CA PRO A 75 -2.22 -29.16 -7.80
C PRO A 75 -2.63 -27.93 -6.97
N LEU A 76 -1.69 -27.45 -6.16
CA LEU A 76 -1.89 -26.33 -5.26
C LEU A 76 -1.07 -25.12 -5.72
N LYS A 77 -1.64 -23.95 -5.53
CA LYS A 77 -0.95 -22.67 -5.64
C LYS A 77 -0.21 -22.33 -4.34
N ASP A 78 -0.81 -22.67 -3.19
CA ASP A 78 -0.28 -22.39 -1.85
C ASP A 78 -0.86 -23.40 -0.85
N LEU A 79 -0.05 -23.78 0.13
CA LEU A 79 -0.48 -24.59 1.27
C LEU A 79 0.25 -24.09 2.52
N ARG A 80 -0.53 -23.80 3.57
CA ARG A 80 -0.02 -23.39 4.87
C ARG A 80 -0.71 -24.17 5.98
N LEU A 81 0.01 -24.42 7.07
CA LEU A 81 -0.53 -24.97 8.32
C LEU A 81 -0.21 -24.02 9.45
N HIS A 82 -1.21 -23.54 10.16
CA HIS A 82 -1.07 -22.70 11.35
C HIS A 82 -2.26 -22.85 12.31
N ALA A 83 -2.13 -22.36 13.54
CA ALA A 83 -3.18 -22.45 14.56
C ALA A 83 -4.01 -21.15 14.72
N GLY A 84 -4.00 -20.25 13.73
CA GLY A 84 -4.71 -18.95 13.80
C GLY A 84 -6.19 -19.00 13.46
N SER A 85 -6.68 -20.08 12.84
CA SER A 85 -8.08 -20.23 12.45
C SER A 85 -8.87 -20.86 13.59
N ALA A 86 -9.71 -20.06 14.23
CA ALA A 86 -10.48 -20.46 15.41
C ALA A 86 -9.63 -21.08 16.56
N GLY A 87 -8.35 -20.69 16.64
CA GLY A 87 -7.41 -21.19 17.63
C GLY A 87 -7.01 -22.66 17.45
N ARG A 88 -7.28 -23.25 16.29
CA ARG A 88 -7.01 -24.67 15.97
C ARG A 88 -6.05 -24.79 14.80
N ALA A 89 -5.24 -25.85 14.82
CA ALA A 89 -4.38 -26.16 13.69
C ALA A 89 -5.23 -26.43 12.43
N SER A 90 -4.99 -25.66 11.37
CA SER A 90 -5.75 -25.72 10.14
C SER A 90 -4.83 -25.60 8.93
N TYR A 91 -5.03 -26.45 7.94
CA TYR A 91 -4.45 -26.25 6.63
C TYR A 91 -5.24 -25.21 5.86
N LEU A 92 -4.54 -24.29 5.24
CA LEU A 92 -5.10 -23.36 4.26
C LEU A 92 -4.54 -23.74 2.89
N ALA A 93 -5.36 -24.40 2.10
CA ALA A 93 -5.02 -24.86 0.77
C ALA A 93 -5.64 -23.95 -0.28
N THR A 94 -4.85 -23.47 -1.22
CA THR A 94 -5.36 -22.77 -2.41
C THR A 94 -5.12 -23.63 -3.63
N PRO A 95 -6.14 -24.33 -4.16
CA PRO A 95 -6.01 -25.10 -5.40
C PRO A 95 -5.58 -24.23 -6.58
N GLU A 96 -4.84 -24.80 -7.52
CA GLU A 96 -4.47 -24.10 -8.74
C GLU A 96 -5.72 -23.68 -9.53
N GLY A 97 -5.70 -22.47 -10.10
CA GLY A 97 -6.86 -21.87 -10.78
C GLY A 97 -7.89 -21.23 -9.85
N GLN A 98 -7.82 -21.47 -8.55
CA GLN A 98 -8.67 -20.78 -7.56
C GLN A 98 -7.98 -19.58 -6.95
N ARG A 99 -8.77 -18.58 -6.55
CA ARG A 99 -8.28 -17.41 -5.83
C ARG A 99 -8.43 -17.53 -4.32
N GLN A 100 -9.42 -18.31 -3.89
CA GLN A 100 -9.82 -18.38 -2.49
C GLN A 100 -9.20 -19.60 -1.83
N PRO A 101 -8.60 -19.44 -0.63
CA PRO A 101 -8.12 -20.57 0.15
C PRO A 101 -9.30 -21.35 0.76
N VAL A 102 -9.11 -22.66 0.90
CA VAL A 102 -9.99 -23.58 1.62
C VAL A 102 -9.33 -23.87 2.97
N ALA A 103 -10.07 -23.66 4.07
CA ALA A 103 -9.61 -24.01 5.39
C ALA A 103 -10.02 -25.46 5.73
N ILE A 104 -9.06 -26.26 6.16
CA ILE A 104 -9.23 -27.69 6.49
C ILE A 104 -8.74 -27.90 7.91
N ASP A 105 -9.57 -28.48 8.77
CA ASP A 105 -9.15 -28.85 10.13
C ASP A 105 -8.02 -29.90 10.05
N ALA A 106 -6.89 -29.59 10.66
CA ALA A 106 -5.68 -30.41 10.49
C ALA A 106 -5.75 -31.77 11.23
N ALA A 107 -6.65 -31.91 12.19
CA ALA A 107 -6.83 -33.18 12.92
C ALA A 107 -7.82 -34.13 12.22
N SER A 108 -8.86 -33.59 11.60
CA SER A 108 -9.95 -34.41 11.01
C SER A 108 -9.94 -34.43 9.48
N GLY A 109 -9.25 -33.52 8.82
CA GLY A 109 -9.31 -33.35 7.37
C GLY A 109 -10.62 -32.71 6.85
N GLN A 110 -11.52 -32.33 7.73
CA GLN A 110 -12.79 -31.75 7.33
C GLN A 110 -12.62 -30.30 6.84
N VAL A 111 -13.29 -29.97 5.75
CA VAL A 111 -13.37 -28.59 5.28
C VAL A 111 -14.16 -27.75 6.28
N SER A 112 -13.56 -26.67 6.72
CA SER A 112 -14.21 -25.74 7.64
C SER A 112 -15.40 -25.04 6.97
N SER A 113 -16.53 -25.02 7.66
CA SER A 113 -17.67 -24.18 7.26
C SER A 113 -17.32 -22.71 7.36
N ALA A 114 -18.12 -21.86 6.71
CA ALA A 114 -18.02 -20.41 6.84
C ALA A 114 -17.84 -19.98 8.31
N THR A 115 -17.12 -18.87 8.49
CA THR A 115 -16.82 -18.36 9.84
C THR A 115 -18.10 -17.92 10.52
N SER A 116 -18.38 -18.49 11.68
CA SER A 116 -19.44 -18.02 12.60
C SER A 116 -18.87 -17.00 13.58
N GLU A 117 -19.75 -16.31 14.32
CA GLU A 117 -19.37 -15.44 15.44
C GLU A 117 -18.46 -16.16 16.43
N ALA A 118 -18.83 -17.39 16.84
CA ALA A 118 -18.04 -18.19 17.78
C ALA A 118 -16.62 -18.49 17.25
N LYS A 119 -16.50 -18.84 15.96
CA LYS A 119 -15.18 -19.04 15.32
C LYS A 119 -14.39 -17.74 15.25
N ALA A 120 -15.03 -16.62 14.92
CA ALA A 120 -14.38 -15.32 14.87
C ALA A 120 -13.85 -14.89 16.25
N LEU A 121 -14.65 -15.08 17.31
CA LEU A 121 -14.21 -14.82 18.67
C LEU A 121 -13.06 -15.75 19.10
N ALA A 122 -13.08 -17.02 18.70
CA ALA A 122 -11.98 -17.96 18.99
C ALA A 122 -10.69 -17.54 18.27
N SER A 123 -10.77 -17.06 17.03
CA SER A 123 -9.61 -16.52 16.30
C SER A 123 -9.08 -15.24 16.95
N ALA A 124 -9.97 -14.34 17.38
CA ALA A 124 -9.59 -13.14 18.11
C ALA A 124 -8.91 -13.47 19.44
N ARG A 125 -9.38 -14.52 20.15
CA ARG A 125 -8.77 -15.03 21.38
C ARG A 125 -7.37 -15.57 21.13
N ALA A 126 -7.22 -16.36 20.06
CA ALA A 126 -5.92 -16.90 19.67
C ALA A 126 -4.90 -15.81 19.31
N PHE A 127 -5.38 -14.70 18.72
CA PHE A 127 -4.57 -13.54 18.35
C PHE A 127 -4.19 -12.68 19.58
N ALA A 128 -5.16 -12.39 20.44
CA ALA A 128 -4.99 -11.46 21.56
C ALA A 128 -4.36 -12.12 22.81
N GLY A 129 -4.42 -13.44 22.90
CA GLY A 129 -4.08 -14.19 24.12
C GLY A 129 -5.18 -14.17 25.17
N ASP A 130 -4.98 -14.94 26.23
CA ASP A 130 -5.93 -15.06 27.33
C ASP A 130 -6.00 -13.77 28.19
N GLY A 131 -7.16 -13.49 28.73
CA GLY A 131 -7.38 -12.33 29.63
C GLY A 131 -7.85 -11.04 28.93
N THR A 132 -7.74 -10.93 27.62
CA THR A 132 -8.26 -9.75 26.87
C THR A 132 -9.77 -9.87 26.65
N GLY A 133 -10.56 -8.83 27.00
CA GLY A 133 -11.98 -8.76 26.66
C GLY A 133 -12.19 -8.70 25.15
N LEU A 134 -13.23 -9.34 24.65
CA LEU A 134 -13.56 -9.41 23.23
C LEU A 134 -15.01 -9.00 23.01
N HIS A 135 -15.25 -8.06 22.09
CA HIS A 135 -16.59 -7.63 21.72
C HIS A 135 -16.83 -7.86 20.23
N TYR A 136 -17.75 -8.74 19.89
CA TYR A 136 -18.15 -8.97 18.50
C TYR A 136 -19.01 -7.83 17.99
N LEU A 137 -18.63 -7.24 16.83
CA LEU A 137 -19.31 -6.09 16.24
C LEU A 137 -20.09 -6.42 14.95
N GLY A 138 -20.25 -7.70 14.63
CA GLY A 138 -20.90 -8.13 13.39
C GLY A 138 -19.97 -8.21 12.20
N THR A 139 -20.55 -8.39 11.01
CA THR A 139 -19.83 -8.52 9.73
C THR A 139 -19.92 -7.26 8.89
N VAL A 140 -18.92 -7.06 8.04
CA VAL A 140 -18.93 -6.04 6.98
C VAL A 140 -18.32 -6.60 5.71
N ASP A 141 -18.77 -6.14 4.56
CA ASP A 141 -18.05 -6.37 3.31
C ASP A 141 -16.89 -5.38 3.18
N GLU A 142 -17.14 -4.10 3.41
CA GLU A 142 -16.13 -3.05 3.32
C GLU A 142 -16.49 -1.90 4.28
N ASP A 143 -15.47 -1.30 4.92
CA ASP A 143 -15.59 -0.10 5.73
C ASP A 143 -14.35 0.81 5.55
N ALA A 144 -14.29 1.93 6.28
CA ALA A 144 -13.23 2.93 6.17
C ALA A 144 -11.80 2.36 6.34
N PHE A 145 -11.65 1.18 6.93
CA PHE A 145 -10.36 0.56 7.25
C PHE A 145 -10.08 -0.70 6.42
N SER A 146 -11.00 -1.11 5.57
CA SER A 146 -10.95 -2.38 4.82
C SER A 146 -11.11 -2.24 3.29
N HIS A 147 -10.84 -1.04 2.72
CA HIS A 147 -10.90 -0.78 1.27
C HIS A 147 -9.85 -1.53 0.41
N SER A 148 -8.93 -2.29 1.03
CA SER A 148 -7.91 -3.04 0.30
C SER A 148 -8.52 -4.18 -0.52
N ARG A 149 -8.23 -4.24 -1.81
CA ARG A 149 -8.67 -5.35 -2.69
C ARG A 149 -8.03 -6.70 -2.32
N ALA A 150 -6.93 -6.69 -1.58
CA ALA A 150 -6.35 -7.93 -1.04
C ALA A 150 -7.30 -8.65 -0.06
N LEU A 151 -8.25 -7.93 0.54
CA LEU A 151 -9.24 -8.50 1.43
C LEU A 151 -10.45 -9.12 0.73
N ASP A 152 -10.62 -8.93 -0.58
CA ASP A 152 -11.81 -9.39 -1.31
C ASP A 152 -11.98 -10.93 -1.24
N ILE A 153 -10.89 -11.68 -1.16
CA ILE A 153 -10.91 -13.14 -1.01
C ILE A 153 -11.37 -13.61 0.39
N HIS A 154 -11.42 -12.71 1.36
CA HIS A 154 -11.75 -12.99 2.76
C HIS A 154 -13.16 -12.52 3.15
N ARG A 155 -13.84 -11.76 2.29
CA ARG A 155 -15.16 -11.18 2.58
C ARG A 155 -16.26 -12.24 2.68
N PRO A 156 -17.28 -12.02 3.55
CA PRO A 156 -17.42 -10.90 4.47
C PRO A 156 -16.39 -10.94 5.59
N LEU A 157 -16.10 -9.79 6.23
CA LEU A 157 -15.16 -9.70 7.33
C LEU A 157 -15.90 -9.59 8.66
N HIS A 158 -15.58 -10.45 9.62
CA HIS A 158 -16.06 -10.35 10.98
C HIS A 158 -15.21 -9.33 11.74
N ARG A 159 -15.84 -8.47 12.53
CA ARG A 159 -15.15 -7.45 13.33
C ARG A 159 -15.22 -7.81 14.81
N VAL A 160 -14.07 -7.82 15.46
CA VAL A 160 -13.95 -8.05 16.92
C VAL A 160 -13.11 -6.92 17.52
N GLN A 161 -13.69 -6.19 18.46
CA GLN A 161 -12.99 -5.17 19.24
C GLN A 161 -12.31 -5.83 20.44
N LEU A 162 -11.04 -5.54 20.65
CA LEU A 162 -10.29 -5.97 21.83
C LEU A 162 -10.37 -4.91 22.93
N ASP A 163 -10.42 -5.34 24.19
CA ASP A 163 -10.26 -4.49 25.36
C ASP A 163 -8.79 -4.39 25.78
N ASP A 164 -7.93 -4.12 24.79
CA ASP A 164 -6.53 -3.84 25.01
C ASP A 164 -6.29 -2.33 25.18
N ALA A 165 -5.10 -1.95 25.64
CA ALA A 165 -4.74 -0.54 25.84
C ALA A 165 -4.80 0.28 24.53
N GLN A 166 -4.62 -0.37 23.38
CA GLN A 166 -4.62 0.25 22.05
C GLN A 166 -6.03 0.32 21.45
N GLY A 167 -7.02 -0.38 22.05
CA GLY A 167 -8.37 -0.47 21.51
C GLY A 167 -8.38 -1.04 20.10
N THR A 168 -7.72 -2.18 19.92
CA THR A 168 -7.50 -2.81 18.62
C THR A 168 -8.77 -3.42 18.06
N LEU A 169 -9.08 -3.12 16.80
CA LEU A 169 -10.17 -3.73 16.04
C LEU A 169 -9.58 -4.78 15.09
N LEU A 170 -9.99 -6.02 15.23
CA LEU A 170 -9.60 -7.12 14.36
C LEU A 170 -10.64 -7.34 13.26
N TYR A 171 -10.15 -7.66 12.06
CA TYR A 171 -10.94 -8.14 10.93
C TYR A 171 -10.57 -9.58 10.65
N ILE A 172 -11.56 -10.45 10.70
CA ILE A 172 -11.40 -11.89 10.60
C ILE A 172 -12.10 -12.36 9.33
N SER A 173 -11.43 -13.19 8.57
CA SER A 173 -11.93 -13.76 7.32
C SER A 173 -13.23 -14.54 7.54
N GLY A 174 -14.29 -14.19 6.82
CA GLY A 174 -15.54 -14.95 6.80
C GLY A 174 -15.41 -16.36 6.19
N ARG A 175 -14.26 -16.65 5.56
CA ARG A 175 -14.01 -17.92 4.88
C ARG A 175 -13.05 -18.83 5.62
N THR A 176 -11.94 -18.27 6.12
CA THR A 176 -10.85 -19.06 6.71
C THR A 176 -10.73 -18.87 8.22
N ALA A 177 -11.51 -17.96 8.79
CA ALA A 177 -11.42 -17.55 10.20
C ALA A 177 -10.03 -17.00 10.61
N GLU A 178 -9.13 -16.68 9.68
CA GLU A 178 -7.89 -16.00 9.99
C GLU A 178 -8.12 -14.52 10.35
N VAL A 179 -7.31 -13.98 11.25
CA VAL A 179 -7.18 -12.52 11.38
C VAL A 179 -6.40 -12.00 10.18
N VAL A 180 -7.02 -11.16 9.37
CA VAL A 180 -6.46 -10.68 8.10
C VAL A 180 -6.15 -9.19 8.11
N ARG A 181 -6.57 -8.50 9.16
CA ARG A 181 -6.27 -7.09 9.41
C ARG A 181 -6.52 -6.74 10.86
N ASP A 182 -5.76 -5.79 11.34
CA ASP A 182 -5.98 -5.11 12.60
C ASP A 182 -5.96 -3.59 12.41
N ALA A 183 -6.48 -2.86 13.37
CA ALA A 183 -6.45 -1.40 13.39
C ALA A 183 -6.56 -0.90 14.83
N THR A 184 -5.53 -0.27 15.34
CA THR A 184 -5.56 0.38 16.66
C THR A 184 -6.47 1.61 16.66
N ARG A 185 -6.90 2.07 17.83
CA ARG A 185 -7.69 3.31 17.97
C ARG A 185 -6.97 4.52 17.37
N THR A 186 -5.65 4.59 17.57
CA THR A 186 -4.81 5.66 17.05
C THR A 186 -4.77 5.63 15.53
N GLU A 187 -4.53 4.47 14.92
CA GLU A 187 -4.54 4.32 13.47
C GLU A 187 -5.91 4.66 12.88
N ARG A 188 -6.99 4.17 13.47
CA ARG A 188 -8.35 4.49 13.00
C ARG A 188 -8.64 5.99 13.03
N GLY A 189 -8.25 6.67 14.11
CA GLY A 189 -8.44 8.12 14.25
C GLY A 189 -7.63 8.91 13.23
N TRP A 190 -6.34 8.63 13.13
CA TRP A 190 -5.45 9.31 12.19
C TRP A 190 -5.70 8.91 10.73
N ASN A 191 -6.22 7.71 10.47
CA ASN A 191 -6.59 7.30 9.12
C ASN A 191 -7.60 8.26 8.47
N TYR A 192 -8.58 8.79 9.23
CA TYR A 192 -9.53 9.76 8.67
C TYR A 192 -8.86 11.06 8.24
N LEU A 193 -7.88 11.56 9.02
CA LEU A 193 -7.12 12.77 8.67
C LEU A 193 -5.98 12.50 7.68
N GLY A 194 -5.50 11.27 7.61
CA GLY A 194 -4.47 10.82 6.70
C GLY A 194 -5.04 10.22 5.43
N ALA A 195 -4.93 8.91 5.30
CA ALA A 195 -5.20 8.18 4.06
C ALA A 195 -6.63 8.37 3.52
N TRP A 196 -7.65 8.35 4.38
CA TRP A 196 -9.04 8.52 3.95
C TRP A 196 -9.27 9.86 3.27
N LEU A 197 -8.76 10.95 3.86
CA LEU A 197 -8.87 12.29 3.30
C LEU A 197 -7.94 12.48 2.10
N HIS A 198 -6.72 11.96 2.16
CA HIS A 198 -5.71 12.10 1.11
C HIS A 198 -6.14 11.43 -0.20
N TRP A 199 -6.69 10.22 -0.10
CA TRP A 199 -7.15 9.44 -1.25
C TRP A 199 -8.60 9.70 -1.63
N LEU A 200 -9.26 10.66 -0.95
CA LEU A 200 -10.66 10.99 -1.17
C LEU A 200 -11.58 9.76 -1.04
N TYR A 201 -11.32 8.92 -0.04
CA TYR A 201 -12.10 7.69 0.20
C TYR A 201 -13.55 7.95 0.58
N MET A 202 -13.94 9.22 0.80
CA MET A 202 -15.35 9.63 0.87
C MET A 202 -16.15 9.30 -0.40
N PHE A 203 -15.46 9.05 -1.52
CA PHE A 203 -16.09 8.63 -2.79
C PHE A 203 -15.98 7.11 -3.02
N ARG A 204 -15.38 6.34 -2.09
CA ARG A 204 -15.27 4.88 -2.15
C ARG A 204 -16.39 4.21 -1.38
N GLY A 205 -16.81 3.00 -1.84
CA GLY A 205 -17.85 2.21 -1.17
C GLY A 205 -19.26 2.82 -1.23
N ASN A 206 -19.52 3.73 -2.17
CA ASN A 206 -20.81 4.36 -2.36
C ASN A 206 -21.12 4.54 -3.86
N ALA A 207 -22.16 5.32 -4.21
CA ALA A 207 -22.57 5.56 -5.59
C ALA A 207 -21.46 6.13 -6.51
N PHE A 208 -20.41 6.70 -5.95
CA PHE A 208 -19.28 7.27 -6.69
C PHE A 208 -18.07 6.32 -6.81
N ASP A 209 -18.14 5.10 -6.25
CA ASP A 209 -17.00 4.17 -6.20
C ASP A 209 -16.38 3.92 -7.59
N GLY A 210 -17.21 3.68 -8.59
CA GLY A 210 -16.77 3.47 -9.97
C GLY A 210 -16.10 4.69 -10.61
N ALA A 211 -16.41 5.91 -10.15
CA ALA A 211 -15.86 7.16 -10.65
C ALA A 211 -14.69 7.68 -9.80
N TRP A 212 -14.37 7.03 -8.68
CA TRP A 212 -13.37 7.51 -7.72
C TRP A 212 -12.01 7.83 -8.38
N ALA A 213 -11.50 6.92 -9.20
CA ALA A 213 -10.20 7.10 -9.86
C ALA A 213 -10.22 8.30 -10.82
N ASP A 214 -11.32 8.49 -11.56
CA ASP A 214 -11.48 9.61 -12.48
C ASP A 214 -11.61 10.94 -11.74
N ILE A 215 -12.32 10.97 -10.60
CA ILE A 215 -12.41 12.15 -9.74
C ILE A 215 -11.00 12.57 -9.27
N VAL A 216 -10.19 11.64 -8.77
CA VAL A 216 -8.82 11.93 -8.33
C VAL A 216 -7.96 12.39 -9.50
N ASN A 217 -8.04 11.73 -10.65
CA ASN A 217 -7.28 12.09 -11.85
C ASN A 217 -7.64 13.50 -12.35
N VAL A 218 -8.92 13.82 -12.47
CA VAL A 218 -9.40 15.14 -12.90
C VAL A 218 -8.98 16.23 -11.92
N LEU A 219 -9.16 16.02 -10.61
CA LEU A 219 -8.73 16.98 -9.60
C LEU A 219 -7.21 17.21 -9.64
N SER A 220 -6.43 16.16 -9.86
CA SER A 220 -4.97 16.27 -10.01
C SER A 220 -4.57 17.04 -11.26
N LEU A 221 -5.20 16.78 -12.40
CA LEU A 221 -4.94 17.52 -13.66
C LEU A 221 -5.28 19.02 -13.53
N VAL A 222 -6.44 19.34 -12.96
CA VAL A 222 -6.83 20.72 -12.69
C VAL A 222 -5.87 21.36 -11.68
N GLY A 223 -5.43 20.58 -10.67
CA GLY A 223 -4.41 21.01 -9.70
C GLY A 223 -3.08 21.34 -10.34
N ILE A 224 -2.60 20.52 -11.28
CA ILE A 224 -1.39 20.80 -12.08
C ILE A 224 -1.55 22.12 -12.85
N ALA A 225 -2.70 22.33 -13.49
CA ALA A 225 -2.98 23.57 -14.22
C ALA A 225 -2.98 24.80 -13.29
N VAL A 226 -3.52 24.67 -12.07
CA VAL A 226 -3.47 25.73 -11.04
C VAL A 226 -2.03 26.02 -10.62
N ALA A 227 -1.23 24.99 -10.36
CA ALA A 227 0.17 25.14 -9.95
C ALA A 227 1.01 25.83 -11.04
N ILE A 228 0.89 25.38 -12.29
CA ILE A 228 1.59 25.98 -13.44
C ILE A 228 1.16 27.42 -13.64
N THR A 229 -0.14 27.70 -13.73
CA THR A 229 -0.65 29.06 -13.95
C THR A 229 -0.30 29.99 -12.80
N GLY A 230 -0.32 29.48 -11.55
CA GLY A 230 0.08 30.21 -10.36
C GLY A 230 1.56 30.59 -10.37
N THR A 231 2.42 29.65 -10.75
CA THR A 231 3.86 29.88 -10.89
C THR A 231 4.14 30.97 -11.95
N VAL A 232 3.52 30.83 -13.11
CA VAL A 232 3.68 31.80 -14.21
C VAL A 232 3.18 33.20 -13.78
N VAL A 233 2.00 33.28 -13.15
CA VAL A 233 1.46 34.55 -12.61
C VAL A 233 2.39 35.13 -11.55
N GLY A 234 2.90 34.28 -10.66
CA GLY A 234 3.85 34.67 -9.61
C GLY A 234 5.12 35.26 -10.18
N VAL A 235 5.75 34.58 -11.13
CA VAL A 235 6.98 35.09 -11.81
C VAL A 235 6.73 36.41 -12.55
N ILE A 236 5.63 36.51 -13.32
CA ILE A 236 5.27 37.77 -14.02
C ILE A 236 5.10 38.92 -13.05
N ARG A 237 4.62 38.70 -11.85
CA ARG A 237 4.37 39.70 -10.83
C ARG A 237 5.56 39.95 -9.90
N TRP A 238 6.58 39.14 -9.91
CA TRP A 238 7.78 39.35 -9.10
C TRP A 238 8.77 40.28 -9.78
N ARG A 239 9.29 41.22 -9.03
CA ARG A 239 10.31 42.13 -9.52
C ARG A 239 11.71 41.68 -9.13
N PHE A 240 12.44 41.09 -10.07
CA PHE A 240 13.77 40.52 -9.83
C PHE A 240 14.86 41.60 -9.70
N ARG A 241 14.78 42.68 -10.49
CA ARG A 241 15.82 43.71 -10.53
C ARG A 241 15.42 44.94 -9.71
N GLN A 242 14.37 45.66 -10.11
CA GLN A 242 13.94 46.88 -9.45
C GLN A 242 12.65 46.62 -8.64
N PRO A 243 12.62 46.97 -7.34
CA PRO A 243 11.42 46.79 -6.51
C PRO A 243 10.29 47.73 -6.99
N TYR A 244 9.08 47.45 -6.53
CA TYR A 244 7.95 48.36 -6.69
C TYR A 244 8.18 49.65 -5.87
N ARG A 245 7.42 50.74 -6.14
CA ARG A 245 7.49 52.00 -5.38
C ARG A 245 7.36 51.83 -3.85
N SER A 246 6.77 50.70 -3.41
CA SER A 246 6.66 50.35 -1.98
C SER A 246 7.94 49.72 -1.39
N GLY A 247 9.03 49.68 -2.11
CA GLY A 247 10.28 49.01 -1.74
C GLY A 247 10.23 47.47 -1.79
N ARG A 248 9.11 46.88 -2.19
CA ARG A 248 8.89 45.41 -2.18
C ARG A 248 9.05 44.81 -3.57
N ARG A 249 9.38 43.51 -3.61
CA ARG A 249 9.46 42.74 -4.87
C ARG A 249 8.09 42.22 -5.32
N THR A 250 7.07 42.26 -4.47
CA THR A 250 5.67 41.86 -4.73
C THR A 250 4.77 43.10 -4.81
N PRO A 251 3.78 43.16 -5.74
CA PRO A 251 2.87 44.31 -5.88
C PRO A 251 1.76 44.33 -4.82
N TYR A 252 1.63 43.34 -3.99
CA TYR A 252 0.47 43.16 -3.13
C TYR A 252 0.64 43.81 -1.76
N PRO A 253 -0.23 44.76 -1.38
CA PRO A 253 -0.13 45.45 -0.09
C PRO A 253 -0.61 44.58 1.08
N GLY A 254 -1.63 43.74 0.87
CA GLY A 254 -2.25 42.93 1.91
C GLY A 254 -1.41 41.72 2.33
N ARG A 255 -1.37 41.43 3.64
CA ARG A 255 -0.56 40.30 4.20
C ARG A 255 -0.85 38.98 3.53
N ALA A 256 -2.14 38.56 3.42
CA ALA A 256 -2.52 37.29 2.83
C ALA A 256 -2.05 37.14 1.37
N MET A 257 -2.26 38.18 0.54
CA MET A 257 -1.79 38.17 -0.85
C MET A 257 -0.27 38.12 -0.98
N ARG A 258 0.45 38.77 -0.06
CA ARG A 258 1.93 38.72 -0.04
C ARG A 258 2.42 37.34 0.28
N TRP A 259 1.93 36.77 1.37
CA TRP A 259 2.33 35.40 1.78
C TRP A 259 1.93 34.38 0.72
N HIS A 260 0.74 34.51 0.11
CA HIS A 260 0.35 33.64 -1.00
C HIS A 260 1.32 33.76 -2.19
N HIS A 261 1.74 34.94 -2.56
CA HIS A 261 2.67 35.17 -3.67
C HIS A 261 4.08 34.65 -3.35
N VAL A 262 4.61 34.98 -2.17
CA VAL A 262 5.97 34.54 -1.76
C VAL A 262 6.03 33.04 -1.57
N ALA A 263 5.12 32.48 -0.79
CA ALA A 263 5.06 31.02 -0.57
C ALA A 263 4.76 30.30 -1.88
N GLY A 264 3.85 30.84 -2.72
CA GLY A 264 3.53 30.27 -4.02
C GLY A 264 4.73 30.18 -4.95
N LEU A 265 5.66 31.13 -4.92
CA LEU A 265 6.90 31.06 -5.70
C LEU A 265 7.93 30.13 -5.05
N LEU A 266 8.11 30.23 -3.74
CA LEU A 266 9.13 29.44 -3.01
C LEU A 266 8.83 27.93 -3.07
N PHE A 267 7.57 27.55 -2.94
CA PHE A 267 7.13 26.17 -2.92
C PHE A 267 6.47 25.69 -4.22
N ALA A 268 6.55 26.49 -5.31
CA ALA A 268 5.94 26.20 -6.59
C ALA A 268 6.35 24.84 -7.16
N LEU A 269 7.65 24.58 -7.20
CA LEU A 269 8.21 23.37 -7.79
C LEU A 269 7.81 22.12 -6.99
N THR A 270 7.90 22.20 -5.66
CA THR A 270 7.51 21.09 -4.78
C THR A 270 6.01 20.80 -4.88
N THR A 271 5.17 21.85 -4.89
CA THR A 271 3.72 21.68 -5.06
C THR A 271 3.39 21.04 -6.40
N LEU A 272 4.02 21.49 -7.48
CA LEU A 272 3.83 20.90 -8.81
C LEU A 272 4.31 19.45 -8.85
N ALA A 273 5.48 19.16 -8.28
CA ALA A 273 6.02 17.79 -8.22
C ALA A 273 5.09 16.86 -7.44
N TRP A 274 4.56 17.30 -6.30
CA TRP A 274 3.67 16.47 -5.48
C TRP A 274 2.31 16.22 -6.13
N ILE A 275 1.69 17.19 -6.78
CA ILE A 275 0.42 16.97 -7.48
C ILE A 275 0.63 16.08 -8.70
N PHE A 276 1.70 16.32 -9.47
CA PHE A 276 2.05 15.50 -10.61
C PHE A 276 2.33 14.05 -10.20
N SER A 277 3.14 13.84 -9.18
CA SER A 277 3.45 12.50 -8.68
C SER A 277 2.23 11.82 -8.04
N GLY A 278 1.35 12.58 -7.40
CA GLY A 278 0.04 12.09 -6.94
C GLY A 278 -0.82 11.57 -8.09
N LEU A 279 -0.87 12.28 -9.22
CA LEU A 279 -1.51 11.77 -10.44
C LEU A 279 -0.83 10.47 -10.91
N MET A 280 0.49 10.42 -10.94
CA MET A 280 1.24 9.22 -11.37
C MET A 280 0.96 8.02 -10.45
N SER A 281 0.68 8.23 -9.16
CA SER A 281 0.31 7.15 -8.24
C SER A 281 -0.95 6.38 -8.67
N MET A 282 -1.89 7.09 -9.31
CA MET A 282 -3.16 6.53 -9.78
C MET A 282 -3.03 5.69 -11.04
N ASN A 283 -1.83 5.58 -11.62
CA ASN A 283 -1.62 4.93 -12.91
C ASN A 283 -2.59 5.45 -14.01
N PRO A 284 -2.63 6.78 -14.24
CA PRO A 284 -3.60 7.37 -15.14
C PRO A 284 -3.44 6.79 -16.53
N TRP A 285 -4.58 6.50 -17.19
CA TRP A 285 -4.61 5.89 -18.53
C TRP A 285 -3.77 4.62 -18.65
N ARG A 286 -3.49 3.94 -17.56
CA ARG A 286 -2.70 2.71 -17.51
C ARG A 286 -1.27 2.88 -18.08
N LEU A 287 -0.67 4.05 -17.88
CA LEU A 287 0.67 4.40 -18.40
C LEU A 287 1.78 3.46 -17.92
N PHE A 288 1.59 2.86 -16.73
CA PHE A 288 2.57 1.95 -16.13
C PHE A 288 2.18 0.47 -16.29
N ASP A 289 1.15 0.19 -17.08
CA ASP A 289 0.83 -1.19 -17.46
C ASP A 289 1.76 -1.59 -18.59
N THR A 290 2.66 -2.50 -18.30
CA THR A 290 3.74 -2.83 -19.23
C THR A 290 3.33 -3.78 -20.35
N GLY A 291 2.24 -4.53 -20.16
CA GLY A 291 1.93 -5.67 -21.02
C GLY A 291 3.03 -6.75 -21.02
N THR A 292 4.01 -6.65 -20.12
CA THR A 292 5.11 -7.60 -20.02
C THR A 292 4.57 -8.97 -19.64
N PRO A 293 4.89 -10.05 -20.37
CA PRO A 293 4.43 -11.39 -20.04
C PRO A 293 4.80 -11.77 -18.60
N PRO A 294 3.98 -12.57 -17.90
CA PRO A 294 4.32 -13.06 -16.57
C PRO A 294 5.61 -13.86 -16.61
N LEU A 295 6.29 -13.99 -15.46
CA LEU A 295 7.42 -14.89 -15.33
C LEU A 295 6.99 -16.34 -15.56
N TYR A 296 7.83 -17.14 -16.21
CA TYR A 296 7.58 -18.57 -16.41
C TYR A 296 7.76 -19.38 -15.12
N MET A 297 6.92 -19.09 -14.13
CA MET A 297 6.99 -19.72 -12.81
C MET A 297 6.88 -21.24 -12.87
N ALA A 298 6.08 -21.78 -13.79
CA ALA A 298 5.99 -23.24 -13.98
C ALA A 298 7.34 -23.86 -14.40
N ARG A 299 8.15 -23.17 -15.19
CA ARG A 299 9.51 -23.61 -15.55
C ARG A 299 10.44 -23.53 -14.34
N TRP A 300 10.35 -22.46 -13.55
CA TRP A 300 11.09 -22.32 -12.31
C TRP A 300 10.78 -23.44 -11.32
N GLN A 301 9.51 -23.69 -11.10
CA GLN A 301 8.99 -24.68 -10.16
C GLN A 301 9.18 -26.12 -10.63
N GLN A 302 9.38 -26.37 -11.95
CA GLN A 302 9.39 -27.71 -12.57
C GLN A 302 8.11 -28.50 -12.26
N GLY A 303 6.99 -27.87 -12.45
CA GLY A 303 5.68 -28.41 -12.18
C GLY A 303 5.00 -27.78 -10.95
N PRO A 304 3.72 -28.06 -10.78
CA PRO A 304 2.94 -27.52 -9.69
C PRO A 304 3.30 -28.12 -8.33
N LEU A 305 2.92 -27.42 -7.27
CA LEU A 305 2.96 -27.98 -5.91
C LEU A 305 1.94 -29.11 -5.81
N ARG A 306 2.43 -30.33 -5.58
CA ARG A 306 1.62 -31.51 -5.28
C ARG A 306 2.20 -32.21 -4.08
N LEU A 307 1.33 -32.59 -3.15
CA LEU A 307 1.71 -33.37 -1.99
C LEU A 307 1.49 -34.86 -2.30
N THR A 308 2.39 -35.68 -1.85
CA THR A 308 2.36 -37.13 -2.02
C THR A 308 2.18 -37.82 -0.66
N GLY A 309 1.87 -39.09 -0.65
CA GLY A 309 1.78 -39.82 0.63
C GLY A 309 3.13 -40.01 1.34
N ASN A 310 4.23 -39.62 0.70
CA ASN A 310 5.59 -39.73 1.23
C ASN A 310 6.10 -38.44 1.86
N ASP A 311 5.26 -37.36 1.93
CA ASP A 311 5.65 -36.11 2.57
C ASP A 311 5.77 -36.33 4.10
N ALA A 312 6.74 -35.62 4.70
CA ALA A 312 6.97 -35.66 6.14
C ALA A 312 5.73 -35.15 6.90
N THR A 313 5.49 -35.73 8.06
CA THR A 313 4.38 -35.33 8.92
C THR A 313 4.61 -33.92 9.51
N PRO A 314 3.56 -33.16 9.86
CA PRO A 314 3.73 -31.90 10.55
C PRO A 314 4.57 -32.01 11.82
N GLN A 315 4.41 -33.11 12.57
CA GLN A 315 5.16 -33.37 13.81
C GLN A 315 6.66 -33.46 13.54
N SER A 316 7.06 -34.22 12.49
CA SER A 316 8.48 -34.32 12.13
C SER A 316 9.08 -33.02 11.64
N LEU A 317 8.31 -32.23 10.88
CA LEU A 317 8.72 -30.90 10.42
C LEU A 317 8.88 -29.91 11.59
N ILE A 318 7.94 -29.93 12.55
CA ILE A 318 8.01 -29.10 13.76
C ILE A 318 9.21 -29.52 14.62
N ALA A 319 9.42 -30.83 14.80
CA ALA A 319 10.57 -31.34 15.56
C ALA A 319 11.91 -30.96 14.91
N ALA A 320 12.00 -31.06 13.57
CA ALA A 320 13.20 -30.70 12.82
C ALA A 320 13.52 -29.21 12.90
N ALA A 321 12.52 -28.36 13.11
CA ALA A 321 12.73 -26.91 13.28
C ALA A 321 13.47 -26.56 14.59
N GLY A 322 13.46 -27.42 15.59
CA GLY A 322 14.22 -27.24 16.83
C GLY A 322 13.74 -26.10 17.74
N GLY A 323 12.61 -25.47 17.43
CA GLY A 323 12.05 -24.35 18.18
C GLY A 323 10.57 -24.12 17.87
N PRO A 324 9.93 -23.12 18.49
CA PRO A 324 8.52 -22.84 18.29
C PRO A 324 8.21 -22.42 16.85
N VAL A 325 7.46 -23.25 16.14
CA VAL A 325 6.97 -22.98 14.78
C VAL A 325 5.59 -22.33 14.86
N ARG A 326 5.38 -21.23 14.15
CA ARG A 326 4.10 -20.54 14.05
C ARG A 326 3.31 -20.96 12.81
N GLU A 327 4.02 -21.25 11.72
CA GLU A 327 3.44 -21.66 10.45
C GLU A 327 4.38 -22.61 9.73
N LEU A 328 3.85 -23.65 9.09
CA LEU A 328 4.52 -24.42 8.06
C LEU A 328 3.94 -24.03 6.71
N ARG A 329 4.78 -23.67 5.75
CA ARG A 329 4.35 -23.31 4.41
C ARG A 329 5.06 -24.16 3.36
N TRP A 330 4.30 -24.89 2.59
CA TRP A 330 4.80 -25.73 1.50
C TRP A 330 4.99 -24.92 0.24
N LEU A 331 6.14 -25.07 -0.38
CA LEU A 331 6.52 -24.34 -1.60
C LEU A 331 7.10 -25.32 -2.62
N ARG A 332 6.88 -25.00 -3.89
CA ARG A 332 7.59 -25.66 -4.98
C ARG A 332 8.66 -24.71 -5.50
N THR A 333 9.92 -25.01 -5.23
CA THR A 333 11.05 -24.13 -5.54
C THR A 333 12.13 -24.92 -6.26
N ALA A 334 12.57 -24.44 -7.43
CA ALA A 334 13.67 -25.01 -8.21
C ALA A 334 13.57 -26.54 -8.42
N GLY A 335 12.35 -27.06 -8.55
CA GLY A 335 12.10 -28.50 -8.76
C GLY A 335 11.97 -29.33 -7.52
N ARG A 336 12.09 -28.73 -6.32
CA ARG A 336 11.91 -29.40 -5.02
C ARG A 336 10.62 -28.94 -4.34
N THR A 337 10.01 -29.83 -3.57
CA THR A 337 8.97 -29.41 -2.60
C THR A 337 9.66 -29.17 -1.26
N GLU A 338 9.55 -27.99 -0.76
CA GLU A 338 10.20 -27.52 0.47
C GLU A 338 9.16 -26.95 1.43
N VAL A 339 9.49 -26.97 2.70
CA VAL A 339 8.64 -26.44 3.77
C VAL A 339 9.39 -25.35 4.51
N LEU A 340 8.79 -24.17 4.55
CA LEU A 340 9.28 -23.09 5.41
C LEU A 340 8.66 -23.26 6.80
N ALA A 341 9.49 -23.57 7.79
CA ALA A 341 9.10 -23.54 9.19
C ALA A 341 9.31 -22.11 9.73
N GLN A 342 8.20 -21.38 9.87
CA GLN A 342 8.19 -19.97 10.24
C GLN A 342 8.18 -19.79 11.76
N PRO A 343 9.19 -19.14 12.38
CA PRO A 343 9.13 -18.72 13.77
C PRO A 343 8.27 -17.47 13.96
N ALA A 344 8.06 -17.05 15.19
CA ALA A 344 7.38 -15.76 15.49
C ALA A 344 8.15 -14.53 14.99
N ALA A 345 9.48 -14.63 14.90
CA ALA A 345 10.37 -13.61 14.38
C ALA A 345 11.66 -14.25 13.86
N GLY A 346 12.29 -13.61 12.90
CA GLY A 346 13.52 -14.09 12.29
C GLY A 346 13.29 -14.86 10.98
N THR A 347 14.36 -15.49 10.52
CA THR A 347 14.39 -16.20 9.23
C THR A 347 13.74 -17.57 9.34
N PRO A 348 12.89 -18.01 8.41
CA PRO A 348 12.32 -19.35 8.40
C PRO A 348 13.42 -20.40 8.22
N LEU A 349 13.24 -21.58 8.80
CA LEU A 349 14.06 -22.74 8.45
C LEU A 349 13.47 -23.39 7.20
N VAL A 350 14.32 -23.69 6.22
CA VAL A 350 13.93 -24.39 5.00
C VAL A 350 14.17 -25.89 5.21
N LEU A 351 13.13 -26.70 5.03
CA LEU A 351 13.16 -28.13 5.18
C LEU A 351 12.75 -28.81 3.86
N ASP A 352 13.35 -29.96 3.58
CA ASP A 352 12.86 -30.83 2.51
C ASP A 352 11.51 -31.46 2.91
N SER A 353 10.53 -31.40 2.03
CA SER A 353 9.15 -31.83 2.32
C SER A 353 9.02 -33.31 2.63
N ALA A 354 9.90 -34.17 2.09
CA ALA A 354 9.81 -35.64 2.28
C ALA A 354 10.59 -36.09 3.50
N SER A 355 11.79 -35.58 3.72
CA SER A 355 12.72 -36.06 4.76
C SER A 355 12.72 -35.23 6.04
N ALA A 356 12.12 -34.02 6.02
CA ALA A 356 12.22 -33.00 7.06
C ALA A 356 13.70 -32.57 7.35
N ALA A 357 14.63 -32.90 6.48
CA ALA A 357 16.02 -32.47 6.63
C ALA A 357 16.17 -31.00 6.24
N PRO A 358 17.08 -30.23 6.88
CA PRO A 358 17.41 -28.88 6.45
C PRO A 358 17.82 -28.84 4.98
N ALA A 359 17.26 -27.92 4.22
CA ALA A 359 17.54 -27.73 2.82
C ALA A 359 18.22 -26.36 2.59
N ALA A 360 19.06 -26.28 1.58
CA ALA A 360 19.75 -25.06 1.19
C ALA A 360 19.84 -24.97 -0.33
N HIS A 361 19.93 -23.76 -0.83
CA HIS A 361 20.12 -23.46 -2.25
C HIS A 361 21.53 -22.97 -2.51
N SER A 362 22.24 -23.59 -3.48
CA SER A 362 23.50 -23.05 -3.94
C SER A 362 23.26 -21.87 -4.90
N ARG A 363 24.16 -20.92 -4.87
CA ARG A 363 24.12 -19.76 -5.78
C ARG A 363 24.10 -20.17 -7.24
N GLU A 364 24.94 -21.13 -7.59
CA GLU A 364 25.10 -21.63 -8.95
C GLU A 364 23.79 -22.29 -9.44
N ALA A 365 23.14 -23.10 -8.59
CA ALA A 365 21.87 -23.73 -8.90
C ALA A 365 20.76 -22.69 -9.10
N LEU A 366 20.68 -21.66 -8.25
CA LEU A 366 19.71 -20.59 -8.39
C LEU A 366 19.93 -19.77 -9.67
N LEU A 367 21.18 -19.45 -10.02
CA LEU A 367 21.52 -18.73 -11.24
C LEU A 367 21.19 -19.52 -12.50
N ALA A 368 21.62 -20.79 -12.56
CA ALA A 368 21.32 -21.68 -13.68
C ALA A 368 19.80 -21.79 -13.89
N ARG A 369 19.07 -21.86 -12.80
CA ARG A 369 17.63 -21.95 -12.82
C ARG A 369 16.93 -20.64 -13.17
N ALA A 370 17.46 -19.49 -12.72
CA ALA A 370 16.85 -18.19 -12.98
C ALA A 370 16.72 -17.91 -14.49
N ALA A 371 17.61 -18.42 -15.32
CA ALA A 371 17.59 -18.24 -16.77
C ALA A 371 16.28 -18.70 -17.45
N VAL A 372 15.53 -19.62 -16.83
CA VAL A 372 14.25 -20.09 -17.41
C VAL A 372 13.04 -19.19 -17.11
N LEU A 373 13.22 -18.18 -16.24
CA LEU A 373 12.11 -17.30 -15.81
C LEU A 373 11.63 -16.36 -16.93
N ILE A 374 12.50 -16.02 -17.86
CA ILE A 374 12.21 -15.15 -19.00
C ILE A 374 12.92 -15.71 -20.24
N ASP A 375 12.26 -15.71 -21.39
CA ASP A 375 12.86 -16.10 -22.67
C ASP A 375 13.78 -14.98 -23.22
N ALA A 376 14.86 -14.70 -22.48
CA ALA A 376 15.86 -13.71 -22.84
C ALA A 376 17.20 -14.05 -22.15
N PRO A 377 18.34 -13.61 -22.70
CA PRO A 377 19.63 -13.87 -22.09
C PRO A 377 19.74 -13.18 -20.73
N VAL A 378 20.38 -13.84 -19.78
CA VAL A 378 20.82 -13.22 -18.53
C VAL A 378 22.04 -12.37 -18.85
N LEU A 379 21.92 -11.05 -18.68
CA LEU A 379 23.00 -10.10 -18.96
C LEU A 379 24.00 -10.05 -17.80
N ARG A 380 23.48 -10.07 -16.57
CA ARG A 380 24.29 -10.07 -15.34
C ARG A 380 23.48 -10.56 -14.16
N SER A 381 24.18 -10.95 -13.11
CA SER A 381 23.61 -11.26 -11.80
C SER A 381 24.35 -10.48 -10.73
N GLU A 382 23.59 -9.99 -9.75
CA GLU A 382 24.11 -9.21 -8.64
C GLU A 382 23.70 -9.87 -7.34
N TRP A 383 24.65 -10.01 -6.42
CA TRP A 383 24.36 -10.45 -5.06
C TRP A 383 24.31 -9.23 -4.15
N LEU A 384 23.11 -8.75 -3.87
CA LEU A 384 22.94 -7.56 -3.04
C LEU A 384 23.02 -7.95 -1.58
N THR A 385 23.98 -7.38 -0.86
CA THR A 385 24.16 -7.49 0.58
C THR A 385 23.74 -6.23 1.32
N ALA A 386 23.38 -5.18 0.58
CA ALA A 386 22.88 -3.91 1.11
C ALA A 386 21.72 -3.41 0.26
N HIS A 387 20.83 -2.65 0.87
CA HIS A 387 19.71 -2.01 0.17
C HIS A 387 20.20 -0.98 -0.84
N ASP A 388 19.49 -0.86 -1.96
CA ASP A 388 19.71 0.13 -3.00
C ASP A 388 18.44 0.92 -3.33
N LEU A 389 18.48 1.77 -4.38
CA LEU A 389 17.33 2.60 -4.78
C LEU A 389 16.09 1.79 -5.18
N TYR A 390 16.22 0.52 -5.54
CA TYR A 390 15.16 -0.31 -6.08
C TYR A 390 14.81 -1.51 -5.18
N TRP A 391 15.67 -1.82 -4.23
CA TRP A 391 15.48 -2.87 -3.24
C TRP A 391 15.80 -2.33 -1.85
N TYR A 392 14.79 -1.90 -1.11
CA TYR A 392 14.93 -1.26 0.20
C TYR A 392 13.62 -1.37 0.98
N GLU A 393 13.72 -1.29 2.28
CA GLU A 393 12.59 -1.31 3.20
C GLU A 393 12.16 0.09 3.61
N ARG A 394 10.89 0.20 3.94
CA ARG A 394 10.30 1.34 4.63
C ARG A 394 9.74 0.85 5.95
N ALA A 395 9.69 1.74 6.96
CA ALA A 395 9.05 1.43 8.25
C ALA A 395 7.65 0.84 8.04
N GLU A 396 7.32 -0.23 8.77
CA GLU A 396 6.17 -1.10 8.52
C GLU A 396 4.85 -0.35 8.37
N HIS A 397 4.53 0.54 9.30
CA HIS A 397 3.26 1.28 9.36
C HIS A 397 3.26 2.60 8.58
N THR A 398 4.27 2.85 7.73
CA THR A 398 4.24 3.95 6.77
C THR A 398 3.49 3.54 5.50
N MET A 399 3.10 4.53 4.71
CA MET A 399 2.34 4.34 3.47
C MET A 399 2.94 3.28 2.54
N MET A 400 4.27 3.25 2.39
CA MET A 400 5.00 2.36 1.49
C MET A 400 5.69 1.19 2.21
N GLY A 401 5.49 1.04 3.52
CA GLY A 401 6.11 0.01 4.33
C GLY A 401 5.33 -1.32 4.37
N GLY A 402 5.87 -2.29 5.11
CA GLY A 402 5.25 -3.60 5.31
C GLY A 402 5.46 -4.58 4.15
N HIS A 403 6.49 -4.36 3.35
CA HIS A 403 6.94 -5.29 2.31
C HIS A 403 8.37 -5.73 2.63
N ASP A 404 8.53 -7.00 2.94
CA ASP A 404 9.84 -7.57 3.22
C ASP A 404 10.78 -7.45 2.01
N LYS A 405 11.97 -6.96 2.26
CA LYS A 405 13.06 -6.86 1.29
C LYS A 405 14.31 -7.50 1.88
N PRO A 406 14.31 -8.85 2.02
CA PRO A 406 15.38 -9.55 2.69
C PRO A 406 16.74 -9.32 2.01
N LEU A 407 17.78 -9.43 2.81
CA LEU A 407 19.17 -9.41 2.38
C LEU A 407 19.90 -10.62 2.99
N PRO A 408 20.83 -11.23 2.24
CA PRO A 408 21.16 -10.93 0.84
C PRO A 408 20.03 -11.30 -0.12
N VAL A 409 20.00 -10.67 -1.30
CA VAL A 409 19.09 -11.03 -2.39
C VAL A 409 19.87 -11.19 -3.70
N LEU A 410 19.50 -12.19 -4.49
CA LEU A 410 20.03 -12.38 -5.82
C LEU A 410 19.17 -11.59 -6.83
N ARG A 411 19.77 -10.60 -7.47
CA ARG A 411 19.17 -9.87 -8.60
C ARG A 411 19.69 -10.44 -9.91
N VAL A 412 18.78 -10.88 -10.77
CA VAL A 412 19.09 -11.36 -12.11
C VAL A 412 18.54 -10.36 -13.13
N VAL A 413 19.41 -9.83 -13.98
CA VAL A 413 19.09 -8.84 -15.01
C VAL A 413 19.00 -9.53 -16.36
N PHE A 414 17.85 -9.38 -17.01
CA PHE A 414 17.57 -9.98 -18.32
C PHE A 414 17.68 -8.96 -19.45
N GLY A 415 18.03 -9.45 -20.65
CA GLY A 415 18.10 -8.71 -21.90
C GLY A 415 16.77 -8.70 -22.67
N ASP A 416 15.64 -8.83 -21.99
CA ASP A 416 14.31 -8.70 -22.58
C ASP A 416 13.97 -7.24 -22.91
N ALA A 417 12.99 -7.02 -23.79
CA ALA A 417 12.55 -5.67 -24.20
C ALA A 417 12.08 -4.81 -23.02
N ALA A 418 11.61 -5.43 -21.95
CA ALA A 418 11.18 -4.74 -20.73
C ALA A 418 12.36 -4.43 -19.78
N ALA A 419 13.57 -4.87 -20.10
CA ALA A 419 14.76 -4.74 -19.24
C ALA A 419 14.49 -5.23 -17.81
N SER A 420 13.98 -6.45 -17.69
CA SER A 420 13.49 -7.03 -16.44
C SER A 420 14.62 -7.36 -15.47
N TRP A 421 14.40 -7.03 -14.20
CA TRP A 421 15.19 -7.48 -13.07
C TRP A 421 14.33 -8.42 -12.22
N VAL A 422 14.81 -9.60 -11.92
CA VAL A 422 14.13 -10.56 -11.04
C VAL A 422 14.93 -10.68 -9.75
N HIS A 423 14.24 -10.60 -8.64
CA HIS A 423 14.81 -10.75 -7.29
C HIS A 423 14.44 -12.11 -6.73
N ILE A 424 15.43 -12.85 -6.27
CA ILE A 424 15.29 -14.20 -5.72
C ILE A 424 15.90 -14.20 -4.32
N ASP A 425 15.16 -14.69 -3.34
CA ASP A 425 15.68 -14.94 -2.00
C ASP A 425 16.60 -16.17 -2.05
N PRO A 426 17.90 -16.02 -1.77
CA PRO A 426 18.81 -17.15 -1.84
C PRO A 426 18.61 -18.14 -0.69
N HIS A 427 17.97 -17.75 0.39
CA HIS A 427 17.70 -18.63 1.53
C HIS A 427 16.53 -19.56 1.23
N THR A 428 15.41 -19.00 0.76
CA THR A 428 14.18 -19.78 0.51
C THR A 428 14.01 -20.19 -0.96
N GLY A 429 14.85 -19.70 -1.86
CA GLY A 429 14.70 -19.90 -3.30
C GLY A 429 13.46 -19.24 -3.90
N GLN A 430 12.73 -18.43 -3.16
CA GLN A 430 11.52 -17.78 -3.66
C GLN A 430 11.84 -16.63 -4.62
N VAL A 431 11.07 -16.54 -5.70
CA VAL A 431 11.05 -15.36 -6.56
C VAL A 431 10.26 -14.27 -5.87
N LEU A 432 10.94 -13.25 -5.35
CA LEU A 432 10.35 -12.17 -4.56
C LEU A 432 9.65 -11.12 -5.42
N GLY A 433 9.97 -11.05 -6.70
CA GLY A 433 9.32 -10.16 -7.63
C GLY A 433 10.16 -9.81 -8.85
N ARG A 434 9.51 -9.15 -9.80
CA ARG A 434 10.13 -8.58 -10.99
C ARG A 434 10.00 -7.06 -10.96
N LEU A 435 11.01 -6.39 -11.45
CA LEU A 435 11.05 -4.94 -11.63
C LEU A 435 11.48 -4.63 -13.05
N ASP A 436 10.56 -4.26 -13.92
CA ASP A 436 10.84 -3.87 -15.30
C ASP A 436 11.14 -2.37 -15.46
N GLY A 437 11.49 -1.94 -16.68
CA GLY A 437 11.83 -0.55 -16.98
C GLY A 437 10.71 0.44 -16.63
N THR A 438 9.47 0.07 -16.89
CA THR A 438 8.29 0.92 -16.62
C THR A 438 8.01 1.04 -15.12
N GLN A 439 8.18 -0.05 -14.36
CA GLN A 439 8.05 -0.02 -12.90
C GLN A 439 9.18 0.83 -12.27
N ARG A 440 10.41 0.77 -12.81
CA ARG A 440 11.50 1.66 -12.39
C ARG A 440 11.19 3.11 -12.72
N LEU A 441 10.60 3.41 -13.88
CA LEU A 441 10.14 4.77 -14.23
C LEU A 441 9.03 5.24 -13.28
N LYS A 442 8.04 4.38 -13.00
CA LYS A 442 6.98 4.68 -12.01
C LYS A 442 7.57 5.04 -10.65
N ARG A 443 8.59 4.33 -10.20
CA ARG A 443 9.28 4.66 -8.95
C ARG A 443 9.82 6.09 -8.95
N TRP A 444 10.44 6.55 -10.03
CA TRP A 444 10.94 7.92 -10.14
C TRP A 444 9.82 8.94 -10.20
N LEU A 445 8.80 8.70 -11.00
CA LEU A 445 7.68 9.63 -11.19
C LEU A 445 6.72 9.68 -9.99
N PHE A 446 6.64 8.63 -9.20
CA PHE A 446 5.83 8.59 -7.99
C PHE A 446 6.68 8.62 -6.72
N ALA A 447 7.28 7.53 -6.29
CA ALA A 447 7.89 7.42 -4.97
C ALA A 447 9.00 8.47 -4.72
N MET A 448 9.84 8.74 -5.71
CA MET A 448 10.91 9.72 -5.60
C MET A 448 10.38 11.17 -5.53
N LEU A 449 9.41 11.53 -6.36
CA LEU A 449 8.85 12.89 -6.38
C LEU A 449 7.83 13.14 -5.26
N HIS A 450 7.10 12.09 -4.84
CA HIS A 450 6.02 12.23 -3.87
C HIS A 450 6.48 12.13 -2.43
N SER A 451 7.20 11.05 -2.11
CA SER A 451 7.66 10.78 -0.73
C SER A 451 9.15 11.03 -0.54
N TRP A 452 9.84 11.51 -1.57
CA TRP A 452 11.29 11.70 -1.58
C TRP A 452 12.01 10.44 -1.12
N ASP A 453 11.64 9.32 -1.73
CA ASP A 453 12.05 7.97 -1.40
C ASP A 453 13.48 7.67 -1.89
N TRP A 454 14.36 8.59 -1.58
CA TRP A 454 15.77 8.49 -1.89
C TRP A 454 16.51 7.89 -0.71
N LEU A 455 17.09 6.72 -0.90
CA LEU A 455 17.68 5.92 0.18
C LEU A 455 18.68 6.70 1.04
N PRO A 456 19.65 7.48 0.50
CA PRO A 456 20.54 8.29 1.33
C PRO A 456 19.84 9.32 2.21
N LEU A 457 18.67 9.80 1.79
CA LEU A 457 17.87 10.73 2.59
C LEU A 457 17.03 9.99 3.63
N LEU A 458 16.43 8.84 3.27
CA LEU A 458 15.68 7.99 4.18
C LEU A 458 16.53 7.49 5.35
N GLN A 459 17.81 7.22 5.10
CA GLN A 459 18.77 6.79 6.12
C GLN A 459 19.22 7.95 7.05
N ARG A 460 18.89 9.19 6.72
CA ARG A 460 19.24 10.39 7.51
C ARG A 460 17.99 11.02 8.13
N ARG A 461 17.29 10.25 8.93
CA ARG A 461 16.28 10.83 9.80
C ARG A 461 16.96 11.50 11.00
N PRO A 462 16.52 12.69 11.46
CA PRO A 462 15.28 13.38 11.10
C PRO A 462 15.37 14.37 9.92
N LEU A 463 16.44 14.39 9.12
CA LEU A 463 16.57 15.32 7.99
C LEU A 463 15.46 15.14 6.96
N TRP A 464 15.13 13.89 6.60
CA TRP A 464 14.02 13.58 5.71
C TRP A 464 12.71 14.18 6.24
N ASP A 465 12.41 13.97 7.53
CA ASP A 465 11.20 14.50 8.17
C ASP A 465 11.17 16.03 8.13
N ALA A 466 12.26 16.68 8.53
CA ALA A 466 12.36 18.15 8.57
C ALA A 466 12.12 18.78 7.19
N LEU A 467 12.70 18.20 6.14
CA LEU A 467 12.52 18.71 4.78
C LEU A 467 11.09 18.55 4.30
N LEU A 468 10.49 17.36 4.42
CA LEU A 468 9.11 17.12 3.97
C LEU A 468 8.10 17.96 4.76
N LEU A 469 8.29 18.09 6.08
CA LEU A 469 7.45 18.95 6.91
C LEU A 469 7.58 20.42 6.52
N ALA A 470 8.81 20.92 6.31
CA ALA A 470 9.03 22.31 5.91
C ALA A 470 8.35 22.66 4.57
N PHE A 471 8.46 21.78 3.58
CA PHE A 471 7.81 21.95 2.28
C PHE A 471 6.28 21.80 2.38
N SER A 472 5.79 20.84 3.20
CA SER A 472 4.35 20.68 3.42
C SER A 472 3.73 21.89 4.13
N LEU A 473 4.39 22.44 5.16
CA LEU A 473 3.96 23.65 5.85
C LEU A 473 3.98 24.87 4.92
N GLY A 474 4.97 24.95 4.03
CA GLY A 474 5.03 25.99 3.02
C GLY A 474 3.87 25.92 2.02
N GLY A 475 3.56 24.74 1.53
CA GLY A 475 2.40 24.48 0.68
C GLY A 475 1.06 24.72 1.40
N LEU A 476 0.98 24.34 2.66
CA LEU A 476 -0.19 24.63 3.51
C LEU A 476 -0.38 26.14 3.71
N LEU A 477 0.68 26.92 3.97
CA LEU A 477 0.63 28.37 4.08
C LEU A 477 0.12 29.01 2.78
N MET A 478 0.62 28.56 1.63
CA MET A 478 0.16 29.01 0.31
C MET A 478 -1.34 28.71 0.14
N SER A 479 -1.77 27.49 0.45
CA SER A 479 -3.15 27.05 0.28
C SER A 479 -4.11 27.75 1.24
N ALA A 480 -3.76 27.86 2.52
CA ALA A 480 -4.56 28.56 3.53
C ALA A 480 -4.74 30.04 3.21
N THR A 481 -3.67 30.72 2.73
CA THR A 481 -3.78 32.10 2.25
C THR A 481 -4.64 32.19 0.99
N GLY A 482 -4.60 31.19 0.11
CA GLY A 482 -5.51 31.06 -1.04
C GLY A 482 -6.97 30.96 -0.63
N VAL A 483 -7.29 30.10 0.35
CA VAL A 483 -8.65 29.97 0.93
C VAL A 483 -9.12 31.31 1.48
N LEU A 484 -8.28 32.01 2.28
CA LEU A 484 -8.64 33.30 2.87
C LEU A 484 -8.92 34.36 1.81
N ILE A 485 -8.10 34.41 0.76
CA ILE A 485 -8.30 35.33 -0.37
C ILE A 485 -9.59 35.02 -1.13
N GLY A 486 -9.84 33.72 -1.37
CA GLY A 486 -11.04 33.24 -2.04
C GLY A 486 -12.33 33.61 -1.28
N VAL A 487 -12.38 33.30 0.02
CA VAL A 487 -13.52 33.63 0.89
C VAL A 487 -13.80 35.12 0.92
N ARG A 488 -12.75 35.95 1.12
CA ARG A 488 -12.90 37.44 1.12
C ARG A 488 -13.46 37.96 -0.21
N ARG A 489 -13.05 37.38 -1.34
CA ARG A 489 -13.53 37.78 -2.65
C ARG A 489 -14.98 37.36 -2.90
N LEU A 490 -15.37 36.18 -2.51
CA LEU A 490 -16.74 35.66 -2.66
C LEU A 490 -17.73 36.49 -1.79
N ARG A 491 -17.34 36.85 -0.56
CA ARG A 491 -18.14 37.69 0.33
C ARG A 491 -18.35 39.10 -0.27
N ARG A 492 -17.32 39.74 -0.81
CA ARG A 492 -17.45 41.07 -1.48
C ARG A 492 -18.40 41.00 -2.67
N LYS A 493 -18.38 39.93 -3.46
CA LYS A 493 -19.27 39.77 -4.60
C LYS A 493 -20.74 39.63 -4.19
N ARG A 494 -20.99 38.96 -3.05
CA ARG A 494 -22.37 38.85 -2.48
C ARG A 494 -22.89 40.21 -1.97
N SER A 495 -22.09 41.01 -1.27
CA SER A 495 -22.51 42.31 -0.77
C SER A 495 -22.85 43.30 -1.91
N HIS A 496 -22.06 43.31 -2.99
CA HIS A 496 -22.41 44.16 -4.17
C HIS A 496 -23.68 43.72 -4.88
N ARG A 497 -23.97 42.41 -4.93
CA ARG A 497 -25.22 41.91 -5.55
C ARG A 497 -26.45 42.21 -4.70
N ALA A 498 -26.30 42.25 -3.36
CA ALA A 498 -27.39 42.59 -2.43
C ALA A 498 -27.70 44.09 -2.38
N GLN A 499 -26.76 44.94 -2.83
CA GLN A 499 -26.90 46.41 -2.84
C GLN A 499 -27.35 46.97 -4.21
N THR A 500 -27.58 46.13 -5.23
CA THR A 500 -28.17 46.59 -6.48
C THR A 500 -29.69 46.55 -6.36
N PRO A 501 -30.42 47.67 -6.18
CA PRO A 501 -31.87 47.62 -6.04
C PRO A 501 -32.51 47.16 -7.36
N ALA A 502 -33.60 46.44 -7.21
CA ALA A 502 -34.51 46.04 -8.31
C ALA A 502 -35.32 47.27 -8.86
N SER A 503 -34.67 48.41 -9.05
CA SER A 503 -35.33 49.65 -9.51
C SER A 503 -34.85 50.02 -10.92
N ALA A 504 -35.23 49.24 -11.91
CA ALA A 504 -35.17 49.66 -13.33
C ALA A 504 -36.10 48.83 -14.21
N LYS A 505 -37.30 48.47 -13.72
CA LYS A 505 -38.36 47.91 -14.57
C LYS A 505 -39.75 48.41 -14.14
N ALA A 506 -39.89 49.69 -13.88
CA ALA A 506 -41.18 50.32 -13.74
C ALA A 506 -41.13 51.71 -14.37
N GLY A 507 -41.28 51.74 -15.69
CA GLY A 507 -41.29 53.03 -16.40
C GLY A 507 -41.27 52.89 -17.92
N ALA A 508 -42.18 52.10 -18.45
CA ALA A 508 -42.49 52.14 -19.88
C ALA A 508 -43.85 51.49 -20.16
N TYR A 509 -44.93 52.06 -19.62
CA TYR A 509 -46.30 52.04 -20.12
C TYR A 509 -47.05 53.18 -19.44
N GLY A 510 -47.04 54.31 -20.10
CA GLY A 510 -47.85 55.45 -19.90
C GLY A 510 -47.81 56.29 -21.16
#